data_4c46443569f5b37ae215eff57fa952ca
#
_entry.id   4c46443569f5b37ae215eff57fa952ca
#
_cell.length_a   1.000
_cell.length_b   1.000
_cell.length_c   1.000
_cell.angle_alpha   90.00
_cell.angle_beta   90.00
_cell.angle_gamma   90.00
#
_symmetry.space_group_name_H-M   'P 1'
#
loop_
_entity.id
_entity.type
_entity.pdbx_description
1 polymer ?
#
loop_
_entity_poly.entity_id
_entity_poly.type
_entity_poly.pdbx_seq_one_letter_code
_entity_poly.pdbx_strand_id
1 'polypeptide(L)' 'MLNAVIIEDEQLAIDKLKSILTELVPDIHFSATITSVKEGISYFAGLPKPDIIFCDIHLTDGLSFEIFNNFQVD' A
#
# COMPACT_ATOMS: atom_id res chain seq x y z
N MET A 1 7.83 15.79 0.81
CA MET A 1 7.30 14.70 -0.03
C MET A 1 6.49 13.73 0.80
N LEU A 2 5.31 13.38 0.34
CA LEU A 2 4.46 12.40 1.02
C LEU A 2 4.71 11.01 0.45
N ASN A 3 5.24 10.12 1.26
CA ASN A 3 5.51 8.75 0.83
C ASN A 3 4.29 7.87 1.10
N ALA A 4 3.77 7.26 0.05
CA ALA A 4 2.56 6.45 0.12
C ALA A 4 2.82 5.03 -0.38
N VAL A 5 2.11 4.08 0.22
CA VAL A 5 2.08 2.69 -0.23
C VAL A 5 0.64 2.34 -0.57
N ILE A 6 0.45 1.66 -1.68
CA ILE A 6 -0.86 1.17 -2.07
C ILE A 6 -0.86 -0.35 -1.92
N ILE A 7 -1.88 -0.87 -1.24
CA ILE A 7 -2.10 -2.31 -1.09
C ILE A 7 -3.39 -2.64 -1.79
N GLU A 8 -3.29 -3.18 -3.00
CA GLU A 8 -4.41 -3.48 -3.87
C GLU A 8 -3.96 -4.49 -4.91
N ASP A 9 -4.77 -5.48 -5.23
CA ASP A 9 -4.42 -6.52 -6.19
C ASP A 9 -5.03 -6.30 -7.58
N GLU A 10 -5.91 -5.33 -7.74
CA GLU A 10 -6.53 -5.06 -9.03
C GLU A 10 -5.85 -3.87 -9.70
N GLN A 11 -5.25 -4.12 -10.88
CA GLN A 11 -4.45 -3.12 -11.58
C GLN A 11 -5.24 -1.86 -11.95
N LEU A 12 -6.47 -2.02 -12.40
CA LEU A 12 -7.28 -0.86 -12.77
C LEU A 12 -7.58 0.03 -11.56
N ALA A 13 -7.81 -0.57 -10.40
CA ALA A 13 -8.03 0.19 -9.17
C ALA A 13 -6.76 0.92 -8.74
N ILE A 14 -5.60 0.29 -8.88
CA ILE A 14 -4.31 0.91 -8.58
C ILE A 14 -4.10 2.12 -9.47
N ASP A 15 -4.29 1.96 -10.77
CA ASP A 15 -4.07 3.05 -11.73
C ASP A 15 -4.99 4.24 -11.48
N LYS A 16 -6.25 3.95 -11.20
CA LYS A 16 -7.24 4.98 -10.92
C LYS A 16 -6.90 5.74 -9.64
N LEU A 17 -6.53 5.02 -8.60
CA LEU A 17 -6.16 5.62 -7.32
C LEU A 17 -4.92 6.50 -7.46
N LYS A 18 -3.90 6.02 -8.14
CA LYS A 18 -2.68 6.81 -8.39
C LYS A 18 -2.99 8.09 -9.16
N SER A 19 -3.85 7.99 -10.16
CA SER A 19 -4.23 9.16 -10.96
C SER A 19 -4.91 10.22 -10.11
N ILE A 20 -5.89 9.81 -9.29
CA ILE A 20 -6.61 10.71 -8.41
C ILE A 20 -5.67 11.36 -7.39
N LEU A 21 -4.84 10.55 -6.74
CA LEU A 21 -3.94 11.04 -5.71
C LEU A 21 -2.87 11.98 -6.26
N THR A 22 -2.35 11.70 -7.44
CA THR A 22 -1.36 12.57 -8.09
C THR A 22 -1.97 13.94 -8.40
N GLU A 23 -3.23 13.96 -8.77
CA GLU A 23 -3.93 15.21 -9.06
C GLU A 23 -4.18 16.02 -7.80
N LEU A 24 -4.60 15.35 -6.70
CA LEU A 24 -4.93 16.01 -5.44
C LEU A 24 -3.69 16.39 -4.61
N VAL A 25 -2.64 15.59 -4.70
CA VAL A 25 -1.41 15.77 -3.92
C VAL A 25 -0.22 15.64 -4.88
N PRO A 26 0.13 16.71 -5.61
CA PRO A 26 1.14 16.62 -6.67
C PRO A 26 2.53 16.15 -6.25
N ASP A 27 2.89 16.32 -4.98
CA ASP A 27 4.20 15.86 -4.50
C ASP A 27 4.16 14.48 -3.85
N ILE A 28 3.06 13.74 -4.02
CA ILE A 28 2.97 12.39 -3.48
C ILE A 28 3.96 11.46 -4.21
N HIS A 29 4.60 10.60 -3.44
CA HIS A 29 5.52 9.60 -3.98
C HIS A 29 5.01 8.21 -3.59
N PHE A 30 4.80 7.35 -4.58
CA PHE A 30 4.38 5.97 -4.33
C PHE A 30 5.63 5.11 -4.16
N SER A 31 5.96 4.81 -2.90
CA SER A 31 7.14 4.01 -2.58
C SER A 31 7.00 2.57 -3.06
N ALA A 32 5.80 2.04 -2.99
CA ALA A 32 5.52 0.68 -3.44
C ALA A 32 4.04 0.47 -3.70
N THR A 33 3.75 -0.51 -4.54
CA THR A 33 2.41 -1.05 -4.74
C THR A 33 2.49 -2.53 -4.37
N ILE A 34 1.70 -2.93 -3.38
CA ILE A 34 1.71 -4.28 -2.84
C ILE A 34 0.42 -4.97 -3.25
N THR A 35 0.55 -6.16 -3.82
CA THR A 35 -0.59 -6.86 -4.41
C THR A 35 -1.00 -8.12 -3.66
N SER A 36 -0.28 -8.48 -2.61
CA SER A 36 -0.60 -9.67 -1.81
C SER A 36 -0.20 -9.49 -0.35
N VAL A 37 -0.77 -10.31 0.52
CA VAL A 37 -0.40 -10.33 1.94
C VAL A 37 1.06 -10.72 2.08
N LYS A 38 1.49 -11.75 1.37
CA LYS A 38 2.87 -12.23 1.42
C LYS A 38 3.86 -11.12 1.03
N GLU A 39 3.57 -10.40 -0.04
CA GLU A 39 4.42 -9.30 -0.49
C GLU A 39 4.46 -8.18 0.54
N GLY A 40 3.31 -7.89 1.16
CA GLY A 40 3.21 -6.87 2.19
C GLY A 40 4.03 -7.19 3.43
N ILE A 41 3.95 -8.41 3.90
CA ILE A 41 4.74 -8.85 5.05
C ILE A 41 6.23 -8.68 4.77
N SER A 42 6.67 -9.10 3.59
CA SER A 42 8.06 -8.99 3.18
C SER A 42 8.50 -7.52 3.08
N TYR A 43 7.66 -6.68 2.49
CA TYR A 43 7.98 -5.27 2.30
C TYR A 43 8.16 -4.55 3.63
N PHE A 44 7.20 -4.69 4.54
CA PHE A 44 7.23 -3.96 5.80
C PHE A 44 8.25 -4.50 6.81
N ALA A 45 8.77 -5.69 6.57
CA ALA A 45 9.77 -6.28 7.46
C ALA A 45 11.12 -5.54 7.43
N GLY A 46 11.46 -4.92 6.30
CA GLY A 46 12.80 -4.38 6.12
C GLY A 46 12.91 -2.90 5.80
N LEU A 47 11.80 -2.17 5.71
CA LEU A 47 11.82 -0.80 5.23
C LEU A 47 11.18 0.17 6.21
N PRO A 48 11.56 1.46 6.15
CA PRO A 48 10.91 2.49 6.95
C PRO A 48 9.42 2.57 6.65
N LYS A 49 8.63 2.96 7.64
CA LYS A 49 7.20 3.13 7.46
C LYS A 49 6.90 4.26 6.47
N PRO A 50 5.92 4.09 5.58
CA PRO A 50 5.45 5.19 4.75
C PRO A 50 4.67 6.20 5.58
N ASP A 51 4.41 7.36 5.00
CA ASP A 51 3.58 8.38 5.65
C ASP A 51 2.12 7.97 5.66
N ILE A 52 1.66 7.28 4.60
CA ILE A 52 0.28 6.85 4.48
C ILE A 52 0.20 5.54 3.69
N ILE A 53 -0.78 4.72 4.04
CA ILE A 53 -1.05 3.46 3.36
C ILE A 53 -2.50 3.46 2.89
N PHE A 54 -2.71 3.25 1.60
CA PHE A 54 -4.04 3.05 1.01
C PHE A 54 -4.23 1.55 0.83
N CYS A 55 -5.21 0.99 1.51
CA CYS A 55 -5.29 -0.45 1.67
C CYS A 55 -6.67 -0.99 1.34
N ASP A 56 -6.76 -1.91 0.38
CA ASP A 56 -7.95 -2.71 0.16
C ASP A 56 -8.00 -3.81 1.22
N ILE A 57 -9.19 -4.17 1.65
CA ILE A 57 -9.39 -5.17 2.70
C ILE A 57 -9.10 -6.58 2.17
N HIS A 58 -9.56 -6.88 0.95
CA HIS A 58 -9.44 -8.21 0.37
C HIS A 58 -8.33 -8.27 -0.66
N LEU A 59 -7.37 -9.17 -0.44
CA LEU A 59 -6.32 -9.49 -1.41
C LEU A 59 -6.47 -10.94 -1.85
N THR A 60 -5.78 -11.32 -2.92
CA THR A 60 -5.89 -12.65 -3.49
C THR A 60 -5.55 -13.76 -2.48
N ASP A 61 -4.57 -13.52 -1.63
CA ASP A 61 -4.08 -14.53 -0.68
C ASP A 61 -4.52 -14.29 0.76
N GLY A 62 -5.50 -13.41 0.98
CA GLY A 62 -6.02 -13.18 2.33
C GLY A 62 -6.51 -11.77 2.55
N LEU A 63 -6.68 -11.41 3.80
CA LEU A 63 -7.10 -10.08 4.19
C LEU A 63 -5.89 -9.20 4.45
N SER A 64 -5.93 -7.97 3.95
CA SER A 64 -4.79 -7.06 4.02
C SER A 64 -4.33 -6.78 5.46
N PHE A 65 -5.24 -6.74 6.42
CA PHE A 65 -4.83 -6.48 7.80
C PHE A 65 -3.98 -7.60 8.40
N GLU A 66 -3.92 -8.77 7.78
CA GLU A 66 -3.01 -9.83 8.20
C GLU A 66 -1.56 -9.41 8.04
N ILE A 67 -1.28 -8.49 7.13
CA ILE A 67 0.05 -7.89 7.00
C ILE A 67 0.45 -7.23 8.30
N PHE A 68 -0.47 -6.49 8.89
CA PHE A 68 -0.20 -5.68 10.08
C PHE A 68 -0.29 -6.46 11.38
N ASN A 69 -0.78 -7.69 11.36
CA ASN A 69 -0.71 -8.58 12.51
C ASN A 69 0.74 -8.95 12.86
N ASN A 70 1.63 -8.84 11.89
CA ASN A 70 3.04 -9.17 12.07
C ASN A 70 3.90 -7.95 12.40
N PHE A 71 3.33 -6.74 12.30
CA PHE A 71 4.07 -5.50 12.51
C PHE A 71 3.22 -4.50 13.25
N GLN A 72 3.87 -3.67 14.04
CA GLN A 72 3.20 -2.56 14.69
C GLN A 72 3.19 -1.37 13.73
N VAL A 73 2.00 -0.90 13.37
CA VAL A 73 1.83 0.26 12.50
C VAL A 73 1.11 1.34 13.30
N ASP A 74 1.79 2.42 13.54
CA ASP A 74 1.22 3.54 14.29
C ASP A 74 0.61 4.60 13.38
#